data_6af7a2005c972c776edbc9400c548365
#
_entry.id   6af7a2005c972c776edbc9400c548365
#
_cell.length_a   1.000
_cell.length_b   1.000
_cell.length_c   1.000
_cell.angle_alpha   90.00
_cell.angle_beta   90.00
_cell.angle_gamma   90.00
#
_symmetry.space_group_name_H-M   'P 1'
#
loop_
_entity.id
_entity.type
_entity.pdbx_description
1 polymer ?
#
loop_
_entity_poly.entity_id
_entity_poly.type
_entity_poly.pdbx_seq_one_letter_code
_entity_poly.pdbx_strand_id
1 'polypeptide(L)'
;MKRILIGLLLAVACVNLAWADGELGLALDALNNPKAQRVLVVSHRGDWRNAPENSIPAMLNCVAMGVDMVEIDLHMTKDGHLVLMHDKKVDRTTNGKGEVKNLTLAEIKQLRLRNGMGRVTTVQVPTMEEVFAALKGKVLINVDKGYDYFDEVYAAARRLDMVDQIVIKAKGRLQKIQKMRIEYERNKRDERKRNFTSNIFTSK
;
A
#
# COMPACT_ATOMS: atom_id res chain seq x y z
N MET A 1 -29.56 -28.13 9.50
CA MET A 1 -28.83 -27.71 8.28
C MET A 1 -28.31 -26.26 8.32
N LYS A 2 -29.07 -25.26 8.79
CA LYS A 2 -28.57 -23.84 8.85
C LYS A 2 -27.32 -23.60 9.73
N ARG A 3 -27.13 -24.34 10.82
CA ARG A 3 -25.96 -24.18 11.73
C ARG A 3 -24.66 -24.69 11.13
N ILE A 4 -24.69 -25.71 10.29
CA ILE A 4 -23.52 -26.30 9.64
C ILE A 4 -23.01 -25.35 8.52
N LEU A 5 -23.94 -24.68 7.81
CA LEU A 5 -23.59 -23.75 6.75
C LEU A 5 -22.89 -22.48 7.29
N ILE A 6 -23.33 -21.98 8.46
CA ILE A 6 -22.69 -20.80 9.11
C ILE A 6 -21.28 -21.16 9.61
N GLY A 7 -21.10 -22.36 10.17
CA GLY A 7 -19.77 -22.83 10.60
C GLY A 7 -18.80 -22.99 9.44
N LEU A 8 -19.25 -23.47 8.28
CA LEU A 8 -18.42 -23.63 7.09
C LEU A 8 -18.03 -22.27 6.47
N LEU A 9 -18.94 -21.29 6.44
CA LEU A 9 -18.68 -19.93 5.99
C LEU A 9 -17.68 -19.19 6.87
N LEU A 10 -17.77 -19.36 8.20
CA LEU A 10 -16.82 -18.78 9.15
C LEU A 10 -15.43 -19.45 9.04
N ALA A 11 -15.36 -20.77 8.85
CA ALA A 11 -14.13 -21.49 8.66
C ALA A 11 -13.41 -21.09 7.37
N VAL A 12 -14.13 -20.90 6.25
CA VAL A 12 -13.57 -20.43 4.97
C VAL A 12 -13.07 -18.98 5.10
N ALA A 13 -13.77 -18.10 5.82
CA ALA A 13 -13.32 -16.73 6.08
C ALA A 13 -12.05 -16.70 6.94
N CYS A 14 -11.97 -17.53 7.97
CA CYS A 14 -10.78 -17.63 8.84
C CYS A 14 -9.57 -18.21 8.09
N VAL A 15 -9.77 -19.18 7.20
CA VAL A 15 -8.68 -19.78 6.39
C VAL A 15 -8.12 -18.73 5.42
N ASN A 16 -8.96 -17.92 4.77
CA ASN A 16 -8.48 -16.86 3.86
C ASN A 16 -7.72 -15.74 4.58
N LEU A 17 -8.12 -15.37 5.81
CA LEU A 17 -7.38 -14.41 6.63
C LEU A 17 -6.02 -14.97 7.08
N ALA A 18 -5.97 -16.23 7.53
CA ALA A 18 -4.73 -16.87 7.95
C ALA A 18 -3.73 -17.05 6.79
N TRP A 19 -4.21 -17.24 5.55
CA TRP A 19 -3.35 -17.33 4.37
C TRP A 19 -2.74 -15.97 4.01
N ALA A 20 -3.52 -14.89 4.09
CA ALA A 20 -3.03 -13.54 3.80
C ALA A 20 -1.94 -13.10 4.81
N ASP A 21 -2.13 -13.37 6.09
CA ASP A 21 -1.13 -13.10 7.14
C ASP A 21 0.14 -13.97 6.95
N GLY A 22 -0.01 -15.22 6.47
CA GLY A 22 1.11 -16.12 6.20
C GLY A 22 2.01 -15.67 5.06
N GLU A 23 1.45 -15.27 3.93
CA GLU A 23 2.23 -14.84 2.75
C GLU A 23 2.94 -13.51 3.00
N LEU A 24 2.28 -12.52 3.60
CA LEU A 24 2.91 -11.26 3.99
C LEU A 24 4.03 -11.50 5.02
N GLY A 25 3.82 -12.37 6.00
CA GLY A 25 4.83 -12.74 6.99
C GLY A 25 6.07 -13.34 6.33
N LEU A 26 5.89 -14.27 5.39
CA LEU A 26 6.99 -14.88 4.63
C LEU A 26 7.74 -13.85 3.77
N ALA A 27 7.03 -12.91 3.16
CA ALA A 27 7.64 -11.83 2.38
C ALA A 27 8.43 -10.86 3.27
N LEU A 28 7.90 -10.50 4.45
CA LEU A 28 8.59 -9.69 5.45
C LEU A 28 9.86 -10.36 5.98
N ASP A 29 9.79 -11.64 6.30
CA ASP A 29 10.95 -12.42 6.74
C ASP A 29 12.03 -12.45 5.66
N ALA A 30 11.65 -12.71 4.41
CA ALA A 30 12.58 -12.72 3.28
C ALA A 30 13.21 -11.34 3.04
N LEU A 31 12.45 -10.26 3.17
CA LEU A 31 12.93 -8.90 3.00
C LEU A 31 13.96 -8.51 4.08
N ASN A 32 13.76 -8.97 5.32
CA ASN A 32 14.58 -8.60 6.47
C ASN A 32 15.75 -9.57 6.75
N ASN A 33 15.75 -10.75 6.11
CA ASN A 33 16.78 -11.76 6.30
C ASN A 33 17.73 -11.82 5.09
N PRO A 34 18.97 -11.33 5.20
CA PRO A 34 19.94 -11.35 4.09
C PRO A 34 20.36 -12.79 3.68
N LYS A 35 20.01 -13.82 4.45
CA LYS A 35 20.27 -15.22 4.15
C LYS A 35 19.04 -15.95 3.60
N ALA A 36 17.93 -15.26 3.40
CA ALA A 36 16.72 -15.85 2.83
C ALA A 36 17.01 -16.37 1.42
N GLN A 37 16.54 -17.59 1.13
CA GLN A 37 16.63 -18.19 -0.21
C GLN A 37 15.37 -17.90 -1.06
N ARG A 38 14.37 -17.21 -0.50
CA ARG A 38 13.14 -16.84 -1.21
C ARG A 38 13.41 -15.69 -2.17
N VAL A 39 13.00 -15.85 -3.42
CA VAL A 39 12.95 -14.76 -4.41
C VAL A 39 11.64 -14.01 -4.19
N LEU A 40 11.71 -12.69 -3.96
CA LEU A 40 10.54 -11.84 -3.87
C LEU A 40 10.06 -11.43 -5.27
N VAL A 41 8.80 -11.72 -5.57
CA VAL A 41 8.15 -11.33 -6.81
C VAL A 41 7.50 -9.95 -6.64
N VAL A 42 7.96 -8.97 -7.42
CA VAL A 42 7.46 -7.59 -7.38
C VAL A 42 6.66 -7.29 -8.63
N SER A 43 5.38 -6.93 -8.48
CA SER A 43 4.54 -6.52 -9.61
C SER A 43 4.62 -5.01 -9.82
N HIS A 44 5.12 -4.59 -10.98
CA HIS A 44 5.30 -3.20 -11.39
C HIS A 44 3.95 -2.59 -11.78
N ARG A 45 3.46 -1.61 -11.01
CA ARG A 45 2.15 -0.92 -11.15
C ARG A 45 0.94 -1.85 -11.06
N GLY A 46 1.09 -3.01 -10.39
CA GLY A 46 0.05 -4.01 -10.28
C GLY A 46 -0.16 -4.85 -11.56
N ASP A 47 -1.28 -5.58 -11.63
CA ASP A 47 -1.68 -6.38 -12.80
C ASP A 47 -2.28 -5.49 -13.91
N TRP A 48 -1.42 -4.69 -14.54
CA TRP A 48 -1.81 -3.72 -15.58
C TRP A 48 -2.35 -4.37 -16.88
N ARG A 49 -2.27 -5.68 -17.03
CA ARG A 49 -2.83 -6.41 -18.17
C ARG A 49 -4.34 -6.61 -18.05
N ASN A 50 -4.81 -6.89 -16.83
CA ASN A 50 -6.22 -7.20 -16.56
C ASN A 50 -6.98 -6.02 -15.94
N ALA A 51 -6.27 -5.04 -15.36
CA ALA A 51 -6.85 -3.82 -14.81
C ALA A 51 -5.96 -2.60 -15.15
N PRO A 52 -6.43 -1.34 -14.99
CA PRO A 52 -5.59 -0.17 -15.19
C PRO A 52 -4.35 -0.16 -14.29
N GLU A 53 -3.20 0.24 -14.81
CA GLU A 53 -1.98 0.43 -14.02
C GLU A 53 -2.22 1.39 -12.84
N ASN A 54 -1.52 1.20 -11.73
CA ASN A 54 -1.64 2.05 -10.55
C ASN A 54 -3.09 2.18 -10.03
N SER A 55 -3.86 1.10 -10.08
CA SER A 55 -5.25 1.05 -9.58
C SER A 55 -5.45 0.00 -8.51
N ILE A 56 -6.43 0.21 -7.62
CA ILE A 56 -6.76 -0.76 -6.57
C ILE A 56 -7.11 -2.14 -7.15
N PRO A 57 -7.93 -2.27 -8.22
CA PRO A 57 -8.18 -3.58 -8.83
C PRO A 57 -6.91 -4.29 -9.31
N ALA A 58 -5.96 -3.57 -9.94
CA ALA A 58 -4.71 -4.15 -10.38
C ALA A 58 -3.86 -4.68 -9.21
N MET A 59 -3.85 -3.95 -8.08
CA MET A 59 -3.13 -4.38 -6.88
C MET A 59 -3.80 -5.60 -6.22
N LEU A 60 -5.13 -5.62 -6.12
CA LEU A 60 -5.86 -6.74 -5.55
C LEU A 60 -5.75 -8.01 -6.40
N ASN A 61 -5.67 -7.90 -7.73
CA ASN A 61 -5.36 -9.03 -8.60
C ASN A 61 -3.98 -9.63 -8.24
N CYS A 62 -2.97 -8.80 -7.99
CA CYS A 62 -1.66 -9.25 -7.56
C CYS A 62 -1.70 -9.98 -6.22
N VAL A 63 -2.47 -9.48 -5.25
CA VAL A 63 -2.71 -10.18 -3.97
C VAL A 63 -3.34 -11.55 -4.21
N ALA A 64 -4.35 -11.64 -5.08
CA ALA A 64 -5.02 -12.90 -5.41
C ALA A 64 -4.09 -13.90 -6.13
N MET A 65 -3.08 -13.42 -6.85
CA MET A 65 -2.05 -14.23 -7.50
C MET A 65 -0.91 -14.66 -6.56
N GLY A 66 -0.88 -14.21 -5.29
CA GLY A 66 0.18 -14.52 -4.34
C GLY A 66 1.49 -13.77 -4.61
N VAL A 67 1.44 -12.57 -5.20
CA VAL A 67 2.62 -11.72 -5.41
C VAL A 67 3.10 -11.18 -4.06
N ASP A 68 4.43 -11.20 -3.82
CA ASP A 68 5.02 -10.78 -2.54
C ASP A 68 4.98 -9.27 -2.32
N MET A 69 5.08 -8.50 -3.40
CA MET A 69 5.16 -7.04 -3.34
C MET A 69 4.50 -6.42 -4.57
N VAL A 70 3.76 -5.34 -4.37
CA VAL A 70 3.30 -4.48 -5.46
C VAL A 70 4.08 -3.18 -5.47
N GLU A 71 4.40 -2.69 -6.64
CA GLU A 71 5.02 -1.38 -6.79
C GLU A 71 3.98 -0.36 -7.22
N ILE A 72 4.07 0.85 -6.67
CA ILE A 72 3.19 1.98 -6.95
C ILE A 72 3.98 3.26 -7.19
N ASP A 73 3.46 4.12 -8.07
CA ASP A 73 4.03 5.44 -8.37
C ASP A 73 3.20 6.55 -7.74
N LEU A 74 3.85 7.58 -7.16
CA LEU A 74 3.17 8.71 -6.53
C LEU A 74 3.39 10.02 -7.26
N HIS A 75 2.34 10.85 -7.30
CA HIS A 75 2.40 12.28 -7.59
C HIS A 75 1.49 13.06 -6.65
N MET A 76 1.91 14.30 -6.32
CA MET A 76 1.13 15.21 -5.49
C MET A 76 0.21 16.07 -6.35
N THR A 77 -1.04 16.20 -5.95
CA THR A 77 -2.03 17.10 -6.55
C THR A 77 -1.77 18.56 -6.16
N LYS A 78 -2.45 19.51 -6.81
CA LYS A 78 -2.38 20.93 -6.53
C LYS A 78 -2.71 21.29 -5.07
N ASP A 79 -3.62 20.56 -4.47
CA ASP A 79 -4.12 20.73 -3.10
C ASP A 79 -3.48 19.77 -2.09
N GLY A 80 -2.32 19.15 -2.43
CA GLY A 80 -1.45 18.45 -1.49
C GLY A 80 -1.83 17.00 -1.20
N HIS A 81 -2.63 16.34 -2.04
CA HIS A 81 -2.96 14.93 -1.89
C HIS A 81 -2.05 14.05 -2.75
N LEU A 82 -1.59 12.93 -2.22
CA LEU A 82 -0.84 11.92 -2.99
C LEU A 82 -1.80 10.97 -3.71
N VAL A 83 -1.64 10.88 -5.03
CA VAL A 83 -2.41 10.00 -5.91
C VAL A 83 -1.48 9.05 -6.66
N LEU A 84 -2.01 7.88 -7.07
CA LEU A 84 -1.24 6.94 -7.87
C LEU A 84 -1.23 7.33 -9.33
N MET A 85 -0.05 7.67 -9.83
CA MET A 85 0.19 8.02 -11.23
C MET A 85 1.68 7.88 -11.54
N HIS A 86 2.01 7.21 -12.65
CA HIS A 86 3.40 7.11 -13.08
C HIS A 86 3.89 8.41 -13.72
N ASP A 87 3.13 8.92 -14.68
CA ASP A 87 3.50 10.08 -15.47
C ASP A 87 3.19 11.38 -14.70
N LYS A 88 3.92 12.43 -14.99
CA LYS A 88 3.59 13.78 -14.48
C LYS A 88 2.25 14.29 -14.97
N LYS A 89 1.74 13.74 -16.10
CA LYS A 89 0.46 14.09 -16.73
C LYS A 89 -0.52 12.94 -16.67
N VAL A 90 -1.80 13.26 -16.58
CA VAL A 90 -2.90 12.29 -16.56
C VAL A 90 -3.26 11.76 -17.95
N ASP A 91 -2.70 12.32 -19.01
CA ASP A 91 -3.13 12.17 -20.41
C ASP A 91 -3.08 10.73 -20.92
N ARG A 92 -2.04 9.97 -20.59
CA ARG A 92 -1.85 8.60 -21.09
C ARG A 92 -2.80 7.61 -20.45
N THR A 93 -2.92 7.69 -19.14
CA THR A 93 -3.59 6.65 -18.34
C THR A 93 -5.02 7.02 -17.93
N THR A 94 -5.51 8.21 -18.30
CA THR A 94 -6.88 8.63 -17.99
C THR A 94 -7.59 9.23 -19.21
N ASN A 95 -8.89 9.54 -19.05
CA ASN A 95 -9.67 10.30 -20.01
C ASN A 95 -9.48 11.83 -19.91
N GLY A 96 -8.65 12.31 -18.97
CA GLY A 96 -8.34 13.74 -18.80
C GLY A 96 -7.05 14.17 -19.46
N LYS A 97 -6.68 15.44 -19.21
CA LYS A 97 -5.43 16.07 -19.69
C LYS A 97 -4.86 16.99 -18.63
N GLY A 98 -3.54 17.19 -18.68
CA GLY A 98 -2.81 18.13 -17.84
C GLY A 98 -1.89 17.45 -16.83
N GLU A 99 -1.13 18.29 -16.13
CA GLU A 99 -0.19 17.80 -15.10
C GLU A 99 -0.92 17.59 -13.77
N VAL A 100 -0.60 16.46 -13.08
CA VAL A 100 -1.18 16.11 -11.76
C VAL A 100 -1.05 17.27 -10.76
N LYS A 101 0.13 17.91 -10.70
CA LYS A 101 0.40 19.03 -9.78
C LYS A 101 -0.47 20.28 -10.02
N ASN A 102 -1.14 20.38 -11.16
CA ASN A 102 -2.01 21.50 -11.51
C ASN A 102 -3.50 21.19 -11.29
N LEU A 103 -3.84 19.94 -10.96
CA LEU A 103 -5.20 19.46 -10.72
C LEU A 103 -5.41 19.23 -9.23
N THR A 104 -6.57 19.59 -8.72
CA THR A 104 -7.02 19.27 -7.35
C THR A 104 -7.42 17.79 -7.26
N LEU A 105 -7.48 17.26 -6.05
CA LEU A 105 -7.99 15.90 -5.84
C LEU A 105 -9.41 15.72 -6.39
N ALA A 106 -10.28 16.73 -6.21
CA ALA A 106 -11.64 16.69 -6.70
C ALA A 106 -11.68 16.54 -8.25
N GLU A 107 -10.83 17.25 -8.98
CA GLU A 107 -10.70 17.13 -10.44
C GLU A 107 -10.13 15.76 -10.83
N ILE A 108 -9.09 15.26 -10.15
CA ILE A 108 -8.51 13.94 -10.38
C ILE A 108 -9.55 12.83 -10.19
N LYS A 109 -10.41 12.94 -9.17
CA LYS A 109 -11.47 11.94 -8.89
C LYS A 109 -12.58 11.90 -9.95
N GLN A 110 -12.73 12.92 -10.78
CA GLN A 110 -13.63 12.88 -11.94
C GLN A 110 -13.07 12.07 -13.10
N LEU A 111 -11.76 11.85 -13.13
CA LEU A 111 -11.10 11.08 -14.19
C LEU A 111 -11.37 9.59 -14.08
N ARG A 112 -11.30 8.93 -15.23
CA ARG A 112 -11.42 7.47 -15.35
C ARG A 112 -10.15 6.93 -15.97
N LEU A 113 -9.59 5.90 -15.33
CA LEU A 113 -8.38 5.23 -15.82
C LEU A 113 -8.64 4.48 -17.12
N ARG A 114 -7.61 4.40 -17.94
CA ARG A 114 -7.57 3.55 -19.14
C ARG A 114 -6.91 2.21 -18.81
N ASN A 115 -7.42 1.15 -19.38
CA ASN A 115 -6.73 -0.15 -19.32
C ASN A 115 -5.51 -0.19 -20.27
N GLY A 116 -4.75 -1.29 -20.24
CA GLY A 116 -3.55 -1.48 -21.07
C GLY A 116 -3.79 -1.39 -22.59
N MET A 117 -5.04 -1.48 -23.05
CA MET A 117 -5.43 -1.29 -24.46
C MET A 117 -5.90 0.15 -24.76
N GLY A 118 -5.78 1.08 -23.82
CA GLY A 118 -6.17 2.48 -23.99
C GLY A 118 -7.67 2.77 -23.83
N ARG A 119 -8.51 1.76 -23.52
CA ARG A 119 -9.95 1.93 -23.31
C ARG A 119 -10.24 2.53 -21.94
N VAL A 120 -11.10 3.54 -21.91
CA VAL A 120 -11.56 4.16 -20.64
C VAL A 120 -12.42 3.14 -19.88
N THR A 121 -12.13 2.99 -18.60
CA THR A 121 -12.86 2.11 -17.67
C THR A 121 -13.73 2.93 -16.72
N THR A 122 -14.38 2.29 -15.76
CA THR A 122 -15.10 2.95 -14.65
C THR A 122 -14.20 3.25 -13.45
N VAL A 123 -12.94 2.79 -13.46
CA VAL A 123 -12.00 2.90 -12.34
C VAL A 123 -11.48 4.33 -12.22
N GLN A 124 -11.52 4.89 -11.03
CA GLN A 124 -10.96 6.20 -10.70
C GLN A 124 -9.47 6.10 -10.35
N VAL A 125 -8.77 7.23 -10.46
CA VAL A 125 -7.42 7.38 -9.90
C VAL A 125 -7.50 7.27 -8.38
N PRO A 126 -6.80 6.31 -7.75
CA PRO A 126 -6.84 6.19 -6.30
C PRO A 126 -5.86 7.16 -5.63
N THR A 127 -6.17 7.55 -4.39
CA THR A 127 -5.19 8.16 -3.49
C THR A 127 -4.27 7.09 -2.91
N MET A 128 -3.11 7.51 -2.44
CA MET A 128 -2.20 6.65 -1.70
C MET A 128 -2.89 6.02 -0.46
N GLU A 129 -3.68 6.80 0.26
CA GLU A 129 -4.36 6.32 1.46
C GLU A 129 -5.42 5.26 1.16
N GLU A 130 -6.17 5.42 0.06
CA GLU A 130 -7.13 4.41 -0.40
C GLU A 130 -6.44 3.08 -0.74
N VAL A 131 -5.25 3.16 -1.39
CA VAL A 131 -4.45 1.97 -1.72
C VAL A 131 -3.87 1.32 -0.46
N PHE A 132 -3.32 2.12 0.45
CA PHE A 132 -2.80 1.59 1.72
C PHE A 132 -3.90 0.88 2.51
N ALA A 133 -5.08 1.50 2.64
CA ALA A 133 -6.22 0.87 3.31
C ALA A 133 -6.67 -0.43 2.63
N ALA A 134 -6.69 -0.47 1.29
CA ALA A 134 -7.08 -1.67 0.53
C ALA A 134 -6.08 -2.82 0.66
N LEU A 135 -4.78 -2.52 0.85
CA LEU A 135 -3.68 -3.49 0.86
C LEU A 135 -3.14 -3.81 2.26
N LYS A 136 -3.66 -3.16 3.30
CA LYS A 136 -3.25 -3.41 4.68
C LYS A 136 -3.33 -4.90 5.03
N GLY A 137 -2.23 -5.47 5.56
CA GLY A 137 -2.14 -6.85 5.98
C GLY A 137 -2.07 -7.88 4.84
N LYS A 138 -1.92 -7.45 3.56
CA LYS A 138 -2.05 -8.38 2.43
C LYS A 138 -0.76 -8.59 1.63
N VAL A 139 0.02 -7.53 1.40
CA VAL A 139 1.16 -7.55 0.49
C VAL A 139 2.14 -6.43 0.84
N LEU A 140 3.43 -6.60 0.56
CA LEU A 140 4.40 -5.51 0.64
C LEU A 140 4.12 -4.45 -0.43
N ILE A 141 4.39 -3.18 -0.13
CA ILE A 141 4.20 -2.06 -1.05
C ILE A 141 5.53 -1.35 -1.27
N ASN A 142 6.04 -1.39 -2.50
CA ASN A 142 7.19 -0.60 -2.93
C ASN A 142 6.70 0.74 -3.48
N VAL A 143 7.05 1.83 -2.81
CA VAL A 143 6.61 3.18 -3.19
C VAL A 143 7.70 3.86 -4.00
N ASP A 144 7.55 3.88 -5.35
CA ASP A 144 8.43 4.66 -6.21
C ASP A 144 8.14 6.16 -6.03
N LYS A 145 9.20 6.99 -6.05
CA LYS A 145 9.15 8.41 -5.66
C LYS A 145 8.73 8.67 -4.20
N GLY A 146 8.53 7.62 -3.40
CA GLY A 146 8.18 7.75 -1.99
C GLY A 146 9.21 8.52 -1.17
N TYR A 147 10.46 8.61 -1.64
CA TYR A 147 11.48 9.43 -1.00
C TYR A 147 11.23 10.94 -1.16
N ASP A 148 10.65 11.36 -2.28
CA ASP A 148 10.32 12.78 -2.54
C ASP A 148 9.14 13.25 -1.65
N TYR A 149 8.30 12.31 -1.18
CA TYR A 149 7.12 12.50 -0.33
C TYR A 149 7.23 11.71 0.97
N PHE A 150 8.46 11.60 1.49
CA PHE A 150 8.73 10.67 2.60
C PHE A 150 7.88 10.94 3.84
N ASP A 151 7.73 12.20 4.22
CA ASP A 151 7.04 12.57 5.45
C ASP A 151 5.54 12.22 5.36
N GLU A 152 4.91 12.42 4.21
CA GLU A 152 3.51 12.09 3.95
C GLU A 152 3.29 10.57 3.89
N VAL A 153 4.17 9.84 3.17
CA VAL A 153 4.12 8.37 3.08
C VAL A 153 4.30 7.75 4.46
N TYR A 154 5.29 8.21 5.21
CA TYR A 154 5.56 7.70 6.56
C TYR A 154 4.42 8.01 7.53
N ALA A 155 3.87 9.23 7.50
CA ALA A 155 2.74 9.61 8.34
C ALA A 155 1.50 8.76 8.06
N ALA A 156 1.18 8.51 6.79
CA ALA A 156 0.07 7.65 6.39
C ALA A 156 0.30 6.19 6.81
N ALA A 157 1.49 5.63 6.55
CA ALA A 157 1.85 4.27 6.94
C ALA A 157 1.77 4.07 8.46
N ARG A 158 2.25 5.05 9.23
CA ARG A 158 2.17 5.04 10.69
C ARG A 158 0.73 5.09 11.20
N ARG A 159 -0.11 5.98 10.66
CA ARG A 159 -1.53 6.10 11.05
C ARG A 159 -2.29 4.79 10.80
N LEU A 160 -1.95 4.08 9.73
CA LEU A 160 -2.58 2.82 9.35
C LEU A 160 -1.90 1.58 9.97
N ASP A 161 -0.83 1.75 10.78
CA ASP A 161 -0.02 0.65 11.32
C ASP A 161 0.50 -0.30 10.22
N MET A 162 1.14 0.29 9.19
CA MET A 162 1.63 -0.41 7.99
C MET A 162 3.11 -0.15 7.71
N VAL A 163 3.86 0.47 8.63
CA VAL A 163 5.25 0.88 8.36
C VAL A 163 6.12 -0.29 7.92
N ASP A 164 5.91 -1.47 8.50
CA ASP A 164 6.67 -2.67 8.16
C ASP A 164 6.32 -3.23 6.75
N GLN A 165 5.15 -2.87 6.18
CA GLN A 165 4.73 -3.24 4.83
C GLN A 165 5.30 -2.32 3.73
N ILE A 166 5.82 -1.13 4.10
CA ILE A 166 6.20 -0.11 3.13
C ILE A 166 7.69 -0.16 2.86
N VAL A 167 8.04 -0.30 1.59
CA VAL A 167 9.41 -0.20 1.07
C VAL A 167 9.53 1.10 0.28
N ILE A 168 10.45 1.97 0.66
CA ILE A 168 10.69 3.24 -0.04
C ILE A 168 12.04 3.17 -0.74
N LYS A 169 12.04 3.34 -2.05
CA LYS A 169 13.24 3.44 -2.86
C LYS A 169 13.91 4.79 -2.63
N ALA A 170 15.05 4.79 -1.95
CA ALA A 170 15.80 6.00 -1.65
C ALA A 170 16.88 6.27 -2.70
N LYS A 171 16.97 7.51 -3.17
CA LYS A 171 18.13 8.03 -3.90
C LYS A 171 19.06 8.69 -2.89
N GLY A 172 20.15 8.01 -2.49
CA GLY A 172 21.20 8.56 -1.64
C GLY A 172 20.97 8.45 -0.11
N ARG A 173 21.93 8.83 0.67
CA ARG A 173 22.13 8.85 2.13
C ARG A 173 21.23 7.94 2.98
N LEU A 174 21.69 6.71 3.17
CA LEU A 174 21.18 5.73 4.16
C LEU A 174 20.97 6.32 5.57
N GLN A 175 21.73 7.37 5.94
CA GLN A 175 21.67 7.98 7.27
C GLN A 175 20.30 8.57 7.63
N LYS A 176 19.57 9.19 6.68
CA LYS A 176 18.23 9.74 6.95
C LYS A 176 17.24 8.61 7.25
N ILE A 177 17.27 7.54 6.47
CA ILE A 177 16.39 6.37 6.62
C ILE A 177 16.67 5.65 7.94
N GLN A 178 17.95 5.46 8.30
CA GLN A 178 18.34 4.85 9.57
C GLN A 178 17.87 5.69 10.77
N LYS A 179 18.00 7.02 10.70
CA LYS A 179 17.52 7.93 11.77
C LYS A 179 16.01 7.80 11.96
N MET A 180 15.25 7.74 10.88
CA MET A 180 13.79 7.62 10.91
C MET A 180 13.33 6.25 11.41
N ARG A 181 14.02 5.17 11.05
CA ARG A 181 13.76 3.82 11.59
C ARG A 181 14.00 3.78 13.10
N ILE A 182 15.09 4.39 13.59
CA ILE A 182 15.40 4.47 15.03
C ILE A 182 14.30 5.25 15.77
N GLU A 183 13.83 6.34 15.20
CA GLU A 183 12.76 7.16 15.77
C GLU A 183 11.43 6.42 15.82
N TYR A 184 11.07 5.70 14.76
CA TYR A 184 9.91 4.82 14.71
C TYR A 184 9.95 3.74 15.80
N GLU A 185 11.06 3.00 15.91
CA GLU A 185 11.22 1.95 16.90
C GLU A 185 11.17 2.50 18.36
N ARG A 186 11.67 3.70 18.58
CA ARG A 186 11.55 4.38 19.86
C ARG A 186 10.10 4.73 20.17
N ASN A 187 9.39 5.34 19.24
CA ASN A 187 7.99 5.72 19.39
C ASN A 187 7.07 4.50 19.63
N LYS A 188 7.29 3.40 18.89
CA LYS A 188 6.56 2.13 19.07
C LYS A 188 6.79 1.52 20.47
N ARG A 189 8.01 1.64 21.02
CA ARG A 189 8.30 1.22 22.41
C ARG A 189 7.58 2.08 23.43
N ASP A 190 7.53 3.39 23.21
CA ASP A 190 6.89 4.32 24.14
C ASP A 190 5.35 4.19 24.11
N GLU A 191 4.76 3.89 22.97
CA GLU A 191 3.32 3.55 22.83
C GLU A 191 2.96 2.25 23.56
N ARG A 192 3.79 1.20 23.43
CA ARG A 192 3.58 -0.05 24.17
C ARG A 192 3.65 0.15 25.68
N LYS A 193 4.58 0.97 26.17
CA LYS A 193 4.67 1.32 27.60
C LYS A 193 3.44 2.06 28.08
N ARG A 194 2.93 3.05 27.32
CA ARG A 194 1.72 3.81 27.67
C ARG A 194 0.48 2.93 27.73
N ASN A 195 0.30 2.04 26.73
CA ASN A 195 -0.82 1.10 26.70
C ASN A 195 -0.74 0.07 27.82
N PHE A 196 0.45 -0.39 28.20
CA PHE A 196 0.64 -1.27 29.35
C PHE A 196 0.26 -0.58 30.65
N THR A 197 0.66 0.68 30.83
CA THR A 197 0.36 1.47 32.04
C THR A 197 -1.16 1.77 32.13
N SER A 198 -1.81 2.13 31.02
CA SER A 198 -3.27 2.41 31.00
C SER A 198 -4.08 1.17 31.35
N ASN A 199 -3.71 -0.02 30.87
CA ASN A 199 -4.43 -1.27 31.16
C ASN A 199 -4.29 -1.71 32.63
N ILE A 200 -3.22 -1.34 33.32
CA ILE A 200 -3.06 -1.61 34.76
C ILE A 200 -3.97 -0.72 35.61
N PHE A 201 -4.25 0.50 35.17
CA PHE A 201 -5.08 1.46 35.92
C PHE A 201 -6.58 1.37 35.61
N THR A 202 -7.00 0.68 34.55
CA THR A 202 -8.42 0.48 34.17
C THR A 202 -9.00 -0.85 34.67
N SER A 203 -8.21 -1.72 35.31
CA SER A 203 -8.63 -3.01 35.86
C SER A 203 -8.88 -2.98 37.39
N LYS A 204 -9.39 -1.85 37.91
CA LYS A 204 -9.90 -1.75 39.28
C LYS A 204 -11.37 -1.42 39.28
#